data_b17ad240adb46e6003c2caf15387652d
#
_entry.id   b17ad240adb46e6003c2caf15387652d
#
_cell.length_a   1.000
_cell.length_b   1.000
_cell.length_c   1.000
_cell.angle_alpha   90.00
_cell.angle_beta   90.00
_cell.angle_gamma   90.00
#
_symmetry.space_group_name_H-M   'P 1'
#
loop_
_entity.id
_entity.type
_entity.pdbx_description
1 polymer ?
#
loop_
_entity_poly.entity_id
_entity_poly.type
_entity_poly.pdbx_seq_one_letter_code
_entity_poly.pdbx_strand_id
1 'polypeptide(L)'
;MSTQKDKIKDPTKARRNVHNIYAEAEMCKRLNWNIEFLSGGYKSFTTAEIKEIATTIKNITGDSVWLNTGITDELEEYGSEIKGITGAVEVANPELHQKVCPSKSLDKISNMLDVAGDLGFQKAITVILGLGETLDDVDYLIDYIKDHKIDRVIFYSLNPHKETAYANSSQPASLYYAQVVSKIRLTFPDITIICGTWIDNLANIGILILSGANGITKFPLFKMFGTKYGSVINEFIDITNNKRVRVPDGVAHFLEHKLFEQEGANALDLF
;
A
#
# COMPACT_ATOMS: atom_id res chain seq x y z
N MET A 1 6.93 -13.30 5.34
CA MET A 1 8.30 -13.83 5.22
C MET A 1 8.80 -13.64 3.81
N SER A 2 10.01 -13.18 3.68
CA SER A 2 10.59 -12.80 2.39
C SER A 2 11.00 -14.03 1.58
N THR A 3 10.64 -14.06 0.31
CA THR A 3 11.21 -14.96 -0.70
C THR A 3 12.71 -14.70 -0.95
N GLN A 4 13.30 -13.79 -0.19
CA GLN A 4 14.65 -13.31 -0.37
C GLN A 4 15.52 -13.64 0.86
N LYS A 5 15.45 -14.89 1.33
CA LYS A 5 16.19 -15.36 2.54
C LYS A 5 17.67 -14.95 2.56
N ASP A 6 18.32 -14.97 1.41
CA ASP A 6 19.73 -14.60 1.31
C ASP A 6 19.97 -13.10 1.54
N LYS A 7 18.96 -12.26 1.25
CA LYS A 7 19.00 -10.81 1.47
C LYS A 7 18.63 -10.43 2.91
N ILE A 8 17.97 -11.31 3.66
CA ILE A 8 17.67 -11.08 5.08
C ILE A 8 18.94 -11.19 5.92
N LYS A 9 19.84 -12.10 5.54
CA LYS A 9 21.13 -12.29 6.24
C LYS A 9 22.10 -11.14 6.03
N ASP A 10 21.95 -10.45 4.91
CA ASP A 10 22.77 -9.29 4.55
C ASP A 10 21.86 -8.22 3.92
N PRO A 11 21.35 -7.27 4.73
CA PRO A 11 20.46 -6.22 4.26
C PRO A 11 21.04 -5.38 3.11
N THR A 12 22.37 -5.26 3.04
CA THR A 12 23.02 -4.50 1.95
C THR A 12 22.77 -5.11 0.58
N LYS A 13 22.61 -6.42 0.50
CA LYS A 13 22.25 -7.14 -0.75
C LYS A 13 20.83 -6.86 -1.22
N ALA A 14 19.99 -6.30 -0.35
CA ALA A 14 18.65 -5.88 -0.69
C ALA A 14 18.59 -4.44 -1.24
N ARG A 15 19.69 -3.71 -1.16
CA ARG A 15 19.75 -2.31 -1.62
C ARG A 15 19.52 -2.23 -3.13
N ARG A 16 18.65 -1.33 -3.50
CA ARG A 16 18.48 -0.93 -4.89
C ARG A 16 19.51 0.15 -5.24
N ASN A 17 19.91 0.17 -6.49
CA ASN A 17 20.69 1.29 -7.00
C ASN A 17 19.83 2.57 -6.95
N VAL A 18 20.35 3.62 -6.31
CA VAL A 18 19.60 4.88 -6.10
C VAL A 18 19.24 5.55 -7.44
N HIS A 19 20.07 5.44 -8.46
CA HIS A 19 19.75 5.95 -9.80
C HIS A 19 18.51 5.28 -10.41
N ASN A 20 18.30 3.99 -10.14
CA ASN A 20 17.09 3.29 -10.56
C ASN A 20 15.85 3.79 -9.79
N ILE A 21 16.02 4.16 -8.51
CA ILE A 21 14.93 4.75 -7.71
C ILE A 21 14.55 6.12 -8.30
N TYR A 22 15.53 6.94 -8.63
CA TYR A 22 15.29 8.27 -9.22
C TYR A 22 14.68 8.18 -10.63
N ALA A 23 15.13 7.22 -11.42
CA ALA A 23 14.54 6.96 -12.74
C ALA A 23 13.07 6.50 -12.62
N GLU A 24 12.72 5.67 -11.63
CA GLU A 24 11.32 5.32 -11.35
C GLU A 24 10.50 6.54 -10.93
N ALA A 25 11.04 7.42 -10.09
CA ALA A 25 10.36 8.64 -9.68
C ALA A 25 10.10 9.58 -10.87
N GLU A 26 11.08 9.76 -11.76
CA GLU A 26 10.91 10.54 -12.98
C GLU A 26 9.87 9.93 -13.93
N MET A 27 9.83 8.60 -14.06
CA MET A 27 8.79 7.92 -14.84
C MET A 27 7.41 8.08 -14.21
N CYS A 28 7.28 7.94 -12.90
CA CYS A 28 6.01 8.18 -12.20
C CYS A 28 5.51 9.60 -12.47
N LYS A 29 6.38 10.61 -12.37
CA LYS A 29 6.03 11.99 -12.68
C LYS A 29 5.52 12.16 -14.11
N ARG A 30 6.23 11.62 -15.10
CA ARG A 30 5.85 11.71 -16.53
C ARG A 30 4.55 10.99 -16.86
N LEU A 31 4.25 9.92 -16.13
CA LEU A 31 3.03 9.12 -16.30
C LEU A 31 1.87 9.66 -15.46
N ASN A 32 2.10 10.68 -14.63
CA ASN A 32 1.16 11.17 -13.63
C ASN A 32 0.72 10.07 -12.66
N TRP A 33 1.67 9.23 -12.22
CA TRP A 33 1.44 8.17 -11.25
C TRP A 33 1.92 8.61 -9.87
N ASN A 34 1.14 8.34 -8.86
CA ASN A 34 1.53 8.57 -7.48
C ASN A 34 2.50 7.50 -6.99
N ILE A 35 3.51 7.91 -6.24
CA ILE A 35 4.38 6.99 -5.51
C ILE A 35 3.69 6.63 -4.20
N GLU A 36 3.38 5.35 -4.01
CA GLU A 36 2.70 4.87 -2.81
C GLU A 36 3.55 5.10 -1.56
N PHE A 37 4.76 4.61 -1.57
CA PHE A 37 5.77 4.85 -0.53
C PHE A 37 7.18 4.45 -0.98
N LEU A 38 8.18 5.04 -0.34
CA LEU A 38 9.55 4.55 -0.36
C LEU A 38 9.64 3.35 0.58
N SER A 39 9.73 2.16 0.00
CA SER A 39 9.81 0.91 0.74
C SER A 39 11.22 0.36 0.73
N GLY A 40 11.69 -0.09 1.88
CA GLY A 40 13.00 -0.71 2.03
C GLY A 40 12.97 -1.92 2.94
N GLY A 41 13.96 -2.81 2.80
CA GLY A 41 14.23 -3.82 3.80
C GLY A 41 14.73 -3.16 5.10
N TYR A 42 14.40 -3.76 6.24
CA TYR A 42 14.86 -3.28 7.54
C TYR A 42 16.38 -3.08 7.54
N LYS A 43 16.83 -1.87 7.88
CA LYS A 43 18.25 -1.47 7.90
C LYS A 43 19.02 -1.64 6.58
N SER A 44 18.34 -1.66 5.43
CA SER A 44 19.02 -1.70 4.13
C SER A 44 19.68 -0.36 3.75
N PHE A 45 19.14 0.74 4.25
CA PHE A 45 19.68 2.10 4.11
C PHE A 45 19.74 2.76 5.50
N THR A 46 20.66 3.65 5.70
CA THR A 46 20.70 4.52 6.88
C THR A 46 19.62 5.60 6.80
N THR A 47 19.26 6.20 7.93
CA THR A 47 18.29 7.29 7.97
C THR A 47 18.72 8.47 7.11
N ALA A 48 20.01 8.83 7.13
CA ALA A 48 20.56 9.87 6.28
C ALA A 48 20.42 9.57 4.78
N GLU A 49 20.70 8.33 4.36
CA GLU A 49 20.51 7.89 2.97
C GLU A 49 19.04 7.91 2.56
N ILE A 50 18.12 7.48 3.44
CA ILE A 50 16.67 7.52 3.19
C ILE A 50 16.21 8.97 3.01
N LYS A 51 16.69 9.88 3.86
CA LYS A 51 16.39 11.30 3.79
C LYS A 51 16.86 11.93 2.47
N GLU A 52 18.09 11.61 2.04
CA GLU A 52 18.64 12.06 0.76
C GLU A 52 17.80 11.55 -0.43
N ILE A 53 17.46 10.26 -0.41
CA ILE A 53 16.61 9.64 -1.45
C ILE A 53 15.23 10.30 -1.48
N ALA A 54 14.60 10.48 -0.33
CA ALA A 54 13.28 11.10 -0.22
C ALA A 54 13.30 12.57 -0.68
N THR A 55 14.33 13.32 -0.32
CA THR A 55 14.53 14.71 -0.79
C THR A 55 14.66 14.76 -2.31
N THR A 56 15.43 13.85 -2.88
CA THR A 56 15.60 13.79 -4.34
C THR A 56 14.28 13.41 -5.05
N ILE A 57 13.54 12.44 -4.52
CA ILE A 57 12.21 12.07 -5.06
C ILE A 57 11.27 13.28 -4.98
N LYS A 58 11.22 13.99 -3.85
CA LYS A 58 10.41 15.20 -3.70
C LYS A 58 10.79 16.28 -4.71
N ASN A 59 12.08 16.51 -4.95
CA ASN A 59 12.54 17.46 -5.97
C ASN A 59 12.13 17.05 -7.39
N ILE A 60 12.11 15.74 -7.68
CA ILE A 60 11.66 15.21 -8.97
C ILE A 60 10.15 15.35 -9.12
N THR A 61 9.38 14.88 -8.17
CA THR A 61 7.91 14.73 -8.30
C THR A 61 7.14 15.97 -7.87
N GLY A 62 7.69 16.75 -6.95
CA GLY A 62 6.99 17.84 -6.26
C GLY A 62 6.33 17.41 -4.95
N ASP A 63 6.21 16.10 -4.70
CA ASP A 63 5.49 15.53 -3.57
C ASP A 63 6.42 14.91 -2.53
N SER A 64 6.07 15.09 -1.26
CA SER A 64 6.72 14.37 -0.15
C SER A 64 6.31 12.90 -0.16
N VAL A 65 7.21 12.02 0.27
CA VAL A 65 7.01 10.58 0.20
C VAL A 65 6.51 9.98 1.52
N TRP A 66 5.81 8.87 1.41
CA TRP A 66 5.53 7.99 2.54
C TRP A 66 6.70 7.03 2.73
N LEU A 67 7.02 6.69 3.99
CA LEU A 67 8.03 5.67 4.31
C LEU A 67 7.40 4.37 4.77
N ASN A 68 7.94 3.25 4.26
CA ASN A 68 7.70 1.90 4.75
C ASN A 68 9.03 1.14 4.84
N THR A 69 9.87 1.53 5.81
CA THR A 69 11.24 1.06 5.98
C THR A 69 11.45 0.21 7.23
N GLY A 70 10.35 -0.17 7.89
CA GLY A 70 10.36 -0.91 9.14
C GLY A 70 10.31 -0.02 10.37
N ILE A 71 10.43 -0.63 11.55
CA ILE A 71 10.40 0.09 12.82
C ILE A 71 11.71 0.87 13.00
N THR A 72 11.61 2.15 13.35
CA THR A 72 12.75 3.04 13.63
C THR A 72 12.43 3.96 14.80
N ASP A 73 13.44 4.30 15.57
CA ASP A 73 13.37 5.31 16.65
C ASP A 73 13.95 6.66 16.18
N GLU A 74 14.36 6.79 14.90
CA GLU A 74 15.03 7.97 14.34
C GLU A 74 14.07 8.86 13.53
N LEU A 75 12.81 8.94 13.92
CA LEU A 75 11.80 9.71 13.18
C LEU A 75 12.06 11.22 13.18
N GLU A 76 12.70 11.73 14.22
CA GLU A 76 13.05 13.15 14.36
C GLU A 76 14.07 13.64 13.33
N GLU A 77 14.82 12.71 12.72
CA GLU A 77 15.79 13.03 11.68
C GLU A 77 15.15 13.41 10.34
N TYR A 78 13.87 13.05 10.13
CA TYR A 78 13.14 13.36 8.92
C TYR A 78 12.49 14.74 8.99
N GLY A 79 12.31 15.35 7.81
CA GLY A 79 11.69 16.66 7.65
C GLY A 79 10.55 16.64 6.62
N SER A 80 10.38 17.77 5.97
CA SER A 80 9.27 17.98 5.00
C SER A 80 9.35 17.12 3.74
N GLU A 81 10.44 16.39 3.51
CA GLU A 81 10.58 15.40 2.45
C GLU A 81 9.71 14.16 2.70
N ILE A 82 9.36 13.91 3.96
CA ILE A 82 8.49 12.80 4.36
C ILE A 82 7.09 13.32 4.67
N LYS A 83 6.10 12.73 4.05
CA LYS A 83 4.68 13.00 4.29
C LYS A 83 4.14 12.20 5.46
N GLY A 84 4.55 10.95 5.57
CA GLY A 84 4.03 10.07 6.59
C GLY A 84 4.81 8.78 6.75
N ILE A 85 4.53 8.10 7.86
CA ILE A 85 5.17 6.86 8.29
C ILE A 85 4.18 5.70 8.17
N THR A 86 4.66 4.58 7.66
CA THR A 86 3.83 3.38 7.46
C THR A 86 4.27 2.27 8.39
N GLY A 87 3.37 1.80 9.24
CA GLY A 87 3.53 0.61 10.06
C GLY A 87 3.08 -0.66 9.31
N ALA A 88 3.96 -1.64 9.20
CA ALA A 88 3.64 -2.92 8.59
C ALA A 88 2.95 -3.83 9.62
N VAL A 89 1.67 -3.55 9.90
CA VAL A 89 0.85 -4.25 10.92
C VAL A 89 0.52 -5.67 10.48
N GLU A 90 0.26 -5.89 9.21
CA GLU A 90 -0.15 -7.13 8.56
C GLU A 90 -1.51 -7.64 9.06
N VAL A 91 -1.69 -7.82 10.38
CA VAL A 91 -2.94 -8.23 11.05
C VAL A 91 -3.07 -7.47 12.36
N ALA A 92 -4.24 -6.88 12.62
CA ALA A 92 -4.48 -6.09 13.84
C ALA A 92 -4.91 -6.94 15.05
N ASN A 93 -5.46 -8.16 14.86
CA ASN A 93 -5.72 -9.07 15.97
C ASN A 93 -4.39 -9.48 16.63
N PRO A 94 -4.15 -9.17 17.91
CA PRO A 94 -2.85 -9.38 18.56
C PRO A 94 -2.41 -10.85 18.60
N GLU A 95 -3.33 -11.78 18.84
CA GLU A 95 -3.03 -13.21 18.91
C GLU A 95 -2.62 -13.74 17.52
N LEU A 96 -3.37 -13.36 16.49
CA LEU A 96 -3.04 -13.73 15.12
C LEU A 96 -1.75 -13.05 14.66
N HIS A 97 -1.53 -11.77 15.02
CA HIS A 97 -0.29 -11.06 14.73
C HIS A 97 0.93 -11.77 15.31
N GLN A 98 0.87 -12.16 16.58
CA GLN A 98 1.96 -12.91 17.24
C GLN A 98 2.25 -14.24 16.53
N LYS A 99 1.22 -14.90 16.00
CA LYS A 99 1.38 -16.15 15.25
C LYS A 99 2.01 -15.95 13.88
N VAL A 100 1.59 -14.91 13.12
CA VAL A 100 2.06 -14.69 11.75
C VAL A 100 3.32 -13.85 11.66
N CYS A 101 3.56 -12.98 12.63
CA CYS A 101 4.68 -12.04 12.70
C CYS A 101 5.45 -12.13 14.04
N PRO A 102 5.90 -13.32 14.49
CA PRO A 102 6.46 -13.50 15.84
C PRO A 102 7.71 -12.66 16.14
N SER A 103 8.41 -12.21 15.12
CA SER A 103 9.62 -11.36 15.22
C SER A 103 9.33 -9.87 15.18
N LYS A 104 8.08 -9.47 14.98
CA LYS A 104 7.68 -8.08 14.79
C LYS A 104 6.61 -7.73 15.84
N SER A 105 6.96 -6.92 16.85
CA SER A 105 6.02 -6.53 17.90
C SER A 105 5.01 -5.52 17.37
N LEU A 106 3.72 -5.81 17.56
CA LEU A 106 2.63 -4.88 17.27
C LEU A 106 2.75 -3.61 18.11
N ASP A 107 3.08 -3.73 19.39
CA ASP A 107 3.26 -2.60 20.31
C ASP A 107 4.38 -1.65 19.84
N LYS A 108 5.49 -2.19 19.32
CA LYS A 108 6.56 -1.35 18.77
C LYS A 108 6.13 -0.61 17.51
N ILE A 109 5.32 -1.23 16.67
CA ILE A 109 4.74 -0.57 15.49
C ILE A 109 3.81 0.55 15.94
N SER A 110 2.94 0.27 16.89
CA SER A 110 1.99 1.22 17.46
C SER A 110 2.70 2.43 18.06
N ASN A 111 3.69 2.18 18.91
CA ASN A 111 4.49 3.25 19.53
C ASN A 111 5.19 4.12 18.46
N MET A 112 5.78 3.51 17.44
CA MET A 112 6.40 4.25 16.33
C MET A 112 5.38 5.15 15.62
N LEU A 113 4.16 4.64 15.36
CA LEU A 113 3.09 5.42 14.72
C LEU A 113 2.59 6.56 15.61
N ASP A 114 2.50 6.35 16.92
CA ASP A 114 2.08 7.38 17.86
C ASP A 114 3.14 8.50 17.93
N VAL A 115 4.43 8.15 18.05
CA VAL A 115 5.54 9.10 17.97
C VAL A 115 5.54 9.86 16.62
N ALA A 116 5.29 9.16 15.51
CA ALA A 116 5.17 9.80 14.20
C ALA A 116 4.06 10.86 14.18
N GLY A 117 2.91 10.56 14.78
CA GLY A 117 1.80 11.51 14.92
C GLY A 117 2.16 12.73 15.77
N ASP A 118 2.86 12.53 16.89
CA ASP A 118 3.33 13.61 17.76
C ASP A 118 4.36 14.53 17.05
N LEU A 119 5.14 13.98 16.13
CA LEU A 119 6.05 14.73 15.26
C LEU A 119 5.37 15.39 14.06
N GLY A 120 4.06 15.20 13.88
CA GLY A 120 3.27 15.83 12.81
C GLY A 120 3.28 15.03 11.49
N PHE A 121 3.80 13.81 11.46
CA PHE A 121 3.69 12.94 10.29
C PHE A 121 2.29 12.32 10.19
N GLN A 122 1.82 12.15 8.97
CA GLN A 122 0.65 11.29 8.72
C GLN A 122 1.00 9.82 9.00
N LYS A 123 -0.01 9.02 9.34
CA LYS A 123 0.16 7.62 9.75
C LYS A 123 -0.55 6.69 8.79
N ALA A 124 0.18 5.68 8.32
CA ALA A 124 -0.39 4.62 7.48
C ALA A 124 -0.10 3.24 8.06
N ILE A 125 -0.94 2.29 7.73
CA ILE A 125 -0.69 0.88 8.04
C ILE A 125 -0.84 0.02 6.79
N THR A 126 -0.06 -1.06 6.72
CA THR A 126 -0.29 -2.14 5.76
C THR A 126 -0.94 -3.33 6.45
N VAL A 127 -1.93 -3.91 5.76
CA VAL A 127 -2.69 -5.08 6.20
C VAL A 127 -2.67 -6.11 5.07
N ILE A 128 -2.46 -7.38 5.42
CA ILE A 128 -2.50 -8.49 4.46
C ILE A 128 -3.71 -9.37 4.77
N LEU A 129 -4.62 -9.49 3.83
CA LEU A 129 -5.79 -10.37 3.93
C LEU A 129 -5.44 -11.78 3.44
N GLY A 130 -5.93 -12.78 4.15
CA GLY A 130 -5.68 -14.20 3.89
C GLY A 130 -4.62 -14.84 4.80
N LEU A 131 -4.21 -14.16 5.87
CA LEU A 131 -3.27 -14.68 6.86
C LEU A 131 -3.92 -15.57 7.93
N GLY A 132 -5.23 -15.76 7.85
CA GLY A 132 -6.02 -16.57 8.77
C GLY A 132 -7.03 -15.77 9.59
N GLU A 133 -7.17 -14.48 9.29
CA GLU A 133 -8.19 -13.60 9.84
C GLU A 133 -9.58 -13.96 9.32
N THR A 134 -10.59 -13.59 10.08
CA THR A 134 -12.02 -13.69 9.76
C THR A 134 -12.65 -12.30 9.65
N LEU A 135 -13.92 -12.22 9.31
CA LEU A 135 -14.64 -10.95 9.32
C LEU A 135 -14.78 -10.33 10.72
N ASP A 136 -14.78 -11.16 11.76
CA ASP A 136 -14.82 -10.66 13.15
C ASP A 136 -13.51 -9.98 13.53
N ASP A 137 -12.39 -10.40 12.94
CA ASP A 137 -11.09 -9.77 13.16
C ASP A 137 -10.99 -8.36 12.57
N VAL A 138 -11.91 -7.96 11.70
CA VAL A 138 -11.97 -6.60 11.16
C VAL A 138 -12.30 -5.58 12.26
N ASP A 139 -12.96 -5.97 13.33
CA ASP A 139 -13.24 -5.09 14.45
C ASP A 139 -11.95 -4.70 15.21
N TYR A 140 -10.98 -5.60 15.35
CA TYR A 140 -9.64 -5.24 15.83
C TYR A 140 -8.94 -4.21 14.94
N LEU A 141 -9.12 -4.33 13.63
CA LEU A 141 -8.56 -3.34 12.70
C LEU A 141 -9.25 -1.98 12.83
N ILE A 142 -10.56 -1.96 13.00
CA ILE A 142 -11.33 -0.74 13.24
C ILE A 142 -10.86 -0.05 14.51
N ASP A 143 -10.71 -0.78 15.60
CA ASP A 143 -10.23 -0.23 16.86
C ASP A 143 -8.80 0.28 16.74
N TYR A 144 -7.91 -0.48 16.10
CA TYR A 144 -6.54 -0.05 15.84
C TYR A 144 -6.48 1.27 15.06
N ILE A 145 -7.30 1.41 14.01
CA ILE A 145 -7.38 2.65 13.21
C ILE A 145 -7.81 3.83 14.07
N LYS A 146 -8.81 3.65 14.94
CA LYS A 146 -9.32 4.70 15.84
C LYS A 146 -8.28 5.09 16.88
N ASP A 147 -7.74 4.09 17.59
CA ASP A 147 -6.86 4.30 18.74
C ASP A 147 -5.58 5.02 18.33
N HIS A 148 -5.01 4.64 17.20
CA HIS A 148 -3.79 5.23 16.66
C HIS A 148 -4.04 6.36 15.65
N LYS A 149 -5.30 6.77 15.39
CA LYS A 149 -5.69 7.85 14.46
C LYS A 149 -4.98 7.68 13.11
N ILE A 150 -5.20 6.55 12.46
CA ILE A 150 -4.57 6.20 11.19
C ILE A 150 -5.21 6.99 10.04
N ASP A 151 -4.38 7.64 9.22
CA ASP A 151 -4.83 8.45 8.07
C ASP A 151 -5.00 7.63 6.78
N ARG A 152 -4.26 6.49 6.70
CA ARG A 152 -4.25 5.65 5.49
C ARG A 152 -4.15 4.17 5.83
N VAL A 153 -4.98 3.35 5.19
CA VAL A 153 -4.87 1.88 5.23
C VAL A 153 -4.51 1.36 3.85
N ILE A 154 -3.48 0.52 3.79
CA ILE A 154 -3.04 -0.16 2.57
C ILE A 154 -3.33 -1.66 2.73
N PHE A 155 -4.27 -2.16 1.97
CA PHE A 155 -4.61 -3.58 1.96
C PHE A 155 -3.83 -4.32 0.89
N TYR A 156 -3.37 -5.51 1.22
CA TYR A 156 -2.81 -6.47 0.28
C TYR A 156 -3.52 -7.80 0.40
N SER A 157 -3.62 -8.52 -0.71
CA SER A 157 -4.00 -9.94 -0.73
C SER A 157 -2.76 -10.80 -0.47
N LEU A 158 -2.91 -11.84 0.34
CA LEU A 158 -1.86 -12.85 0.52
C LEU A 158 -1.44 -13.38 -0.86
N ASN A 159 -0.15 -13.37 -1.13
CA ASN A 159 0.44 -14.04 -2.27
C ASN A 159 1.28 -15.22 -1.76
N PRO A 160 0.78 -16.46 -1.86
CA PRO A 160 1.45 -17.64 -1.35
C PRO A 160 2.79 -17.89 -2.05
N HIS A 161 3.84 -18.12 -1.27
CA HIS A 161 5.15 -18.43 -1.79
C HIS A 161 5.64 -19.80 -1.29
N LYS A 162 6.26 -20.58 -2.16
CA LYS A 162 6.66 -21.98 -1.92
C LYS A 162 7.53 -22.20 -0.68
N GLU A 163 8.29 -21.19 -0.26
CA GLU A 163 9.20 -21.28 0.89
C GLU A 163 8.64 -20.71 2.19
N THR A 164 7.34 -20.48 2.27
CA THR A 164 6.69 -19.90 3.44
C THR A 164 5.72 -20.89 4.08
N ALA A 165 5.27 -20.59 5.30
CA ALA A 165 4.21 -21.35 5.96
C ALA A 165 2.88 -21.31 5.17
N TYR A 166 2.73 -20.34 4.27
CA TYR A 166 1.54 -20.14 3.43
C TYR A 166 1.67 -20.73 2.03
N ALA A 167 2.67 -21.58 1.78
CA ALA A 167 2.93 -22.14 0.44
C ALA A 167 1.73 -22.85 -0.19
N ASN A 168 0.89 -23.48 0.66
CA ASN A 168 -0.30 -24.23 0.24
C ASN A 168 -1.61 -23.47 0.57
N SER A 169 -1.53 -22.19 0.95
CA SER A 169 -2.71 -21.37 1.19
C SER A 169 -3.25 -20.85 -0.13
N SER A 170 -4.55 -20.55 -0.15
CA SER A 170 -5.18 -19.81 -1.25
C SER A 170 -5.12 -18.32 -1.00
N GLN A 171 -5.18 -17.53 -2.07
CA GLN A 171 -5.47 -16.11 -1.95
C GLN A 171 -6.90 -15.92 -1.43
N PRO A 172 -7.19 -14.84 -0.69
CA PRO A 172 -8.56 -14.55 -0.27
C PRO A 172 -9.46 -14.32 -1.49
N ALA A 173 -10.71 -14.74 -1.38
CA ALA A 173 -11.71 -14.49 -2.42
C ALA A 173 -11.89 -12.99 -2.65
N SER A 174 -12.12 -12.59 -3.91
CA SER A 174 -12.32 -11.19 -4.29
C SER A 174 -13.45 -10.51 -3.51
N LEU A 175 -14.57 -11.23 -3.29
CA LEU A 175 -15.70 -10.72 -2.51
C LEU A 175 -15.35 -10.52 -1.02
N TYR A 176 -14.54 -11.40 -0.42
CA TYR A 176 -14.07 -11.22 0.94
C TYR A 176 -13.20 -9.96 1.07
N TYR A 177 -12.27 -9.78 0.15
CA TYR A 177 -11.44 -8.58 0.10
C TYR A 177 -12.32 -7.32 -0.04
N ALA A 178 -13.26 -7.32 -0.97
CA ALA A 178 -14.19 -6.23 -1.19
C ALA A 178 -15.03 -5.93 0.07
N GLN A 179 -15.49 -6.96 0.77
CA GLN A 179 -16.28 -6.83 1.99
C GLN A 179 -15.50 -6.16 3.13
N VAL A 180 -14.24 -6.54 3.32
CA VAL A 180 -13.36 -5.90 4.32
C VAL A 180 -13.15 -4.43 3.98
N VAL A 181 -12.82 -4.11 2.73
CA VAL A 181 -12.63 -2.73 2.26
C VAL A 181 -13.90 -1.89 2.46
N SER A 182 -15.07 -2.44 2.11
CA SER A 182 -16.36 -1.77 2.30
C SER A 182 -16.65 -1.50 3.79
N LYS A 183 -16.40 -2.47 4.68
CA LYS A 183 -16.59 -2.29 6.13
C LYS A 183 -15.73 -1.14 6.67
N ILE A 184 -14.47 -1.07 6.23
CA ILE A 184 -13.58 0.02 6.64
C ILE A 184 -14.05 1.37 6.04
N ARG A 185 -14.46 1.43 4.77
CA ARG A 185 -14.96 2.65 4.15
C ARG A 185 -16.22 3.17 4.83
N LEU A 186 -17.17 2.29 5.15
CA LEU A 186 -18.41 2.67 5.83
C LEU A 186 -18.14 3.16 7.28
N THR A 187 -17.15 2.60 7.94
CA THR A 187 -16.77 3.02 9.31
C THR A 187 -15.98 4.33 9.30
N PHE A 188 -15.13 4.54 8.30
CA PHE A 188 -14.27 5.71 8.15
C PHE A 188 -14.46 6.34 6.76
N PRO A 189 -15.45 7.20 6.58
CA PRO A 189 -15.77 7.78 5.27
C PRO A 189 -14.59 8.53 4.61
N ASP A 190 -13.74 9.16 5.41
CA ASP A 190 -12.67 10.05 4.92
C ASP A 190 -11.28 9.41 4.90
N ILE A 191 -11.11 8.17 5.42
CA ILE A 191 -9.81 7.53 5.47
C ILE A 191 -9.31 7.21 4.05
N THR A 192 -8.03 7.38 3.80
CA THR A 192 -7.45 6.94 2.53
C THR A 192 -7.29 5.41 2.52
N ILE A 193 -7.93 4.73 1.58
CA ILE A 193 -7.82 3.29 1.38
C ILE A 193 -7.10 3.02 0.07
N ILE A 194 -5.99 2.27 0.13
CA ILE A 194 -5.26 1.81 -1.05
C ILE A 194 -5.32 0.28 -1.06
N CYS A 195 -5.61 -0.31 -2.20
CA CYS A 195 -5.69 -1.75 -2.36
C CYS A 195 -4.60 -2.25 -3.29
N GLY A 196 -3.80 -3.20 -2.80
CA GLY A 196 -2.82 -3.91 -3.59
C GLY A 196 -3.45 -5.09 -4.32
N THR A 197 -3.14 -5.22 -5.60
CA THR A 197 -3.48 -6.41 -6.37
C THR A 197 -2.24 -6.96 -7.06
N TRP A 198 -2.19 -8.27 -7.26
CA TRP A 198 -1.15 -8.91 -8.05
C TRP A 198 -1.56 -8.96 -9.51
N ILE A 199 -0.59 -9.17 -10.39
CA ILE A 199 -0.78 -9.23 -11.83
C ILE A 199 -1.85 -10.26 -12.25
N ASP A 200 -1.92 -11.36 -11.54
CA ASP A 200 -2.90 -12.44 -11.73
C ASP A 200 -4.31 -12.10 -11.23
N ASN A 201 -4.44 -10.98 -10.50
CA ASN A 201 -5.70 -10.52 -9.90
C ASN A 201 -6.12 -9.11 -10.36
N LEU A 202 -5.70 -8.68 -11.54
CA LEU A 202 -6.10 -7.37 -12.09
C LEU A 202 -7.61 -7.22 -12.24
N ALA A 203 -8.34 -8.31 -12.43
CA ALA A 203 -9.80 -8.33 -12.48
C ALA A 203 -10.46 -7.82 -11.18
N ASN A 204 -9.74 -7.81 -10.05
CA ASN A 204 -10.25 -7.31 -8.78
C ASN A 204 -10.29 -5.78 -8.71
N ILE A 205 -9.61 -5.07 -9.61
CA ILE A 205 -9.52 -3.59 -9.55
C ILE A 205 -10.92 -2.97 -9.49
N GLY A 206 -11.81 -3.37 -10.38
CA GLY A 206 -13.16 -2.81 -10.43
C GLY A 206 -13.92 -2.96 -9.12
N ILE A 207 -13.96 -4.19 -8.56
CA ILE A 207 -14.68 -4.44 -7.31
C ILE A 207 -14.05 -3.72 -6.10
N LEU A 208 -12.74 -3.58 -6.05
CA LEU A 208 -12.05 -2.88 -4.95
C LEU A 208 -12.34 -1.39 -4.97
N ILE A 209 -12.42 -0.79 -6.15
CA ILE A 209 -12.83 0.60 -6.31
C ILE A 209 -14.30 0.78 -5.88
N LEU A 210 -15.19 -0.11 -6.35
CA LEU A 210 -16.61 -0.12 -5.93
C LEU A 210 -16.77 -0.25 -4.42
N SER A 211 -15.87 -0.97 -3.77
CA SER A 211 -15.85 -1.13 -2.31
C SER A 211 -15.33 0.10 -1.55
N GLY A 212 -14.90 1.15 -2.25
CA GLY A 212 -14.47 2.41 -1.65
C GLY A 212 -12.95 2.61 -1.57
N ALA A 213 -12.14 1.84 -2.31
CA ALA A 213 -10.72 2.12 -2.43
C ALA A 213 -10.48 3.44 -3.16
N ASN A 214 -9.55 4.27 -2.65
CA ASN A 214 -9.13 5.53 -3.29
C ASN A 214 -8.05 5.29 -4.34
N GLY A 215 -7.37 4.15 -4.30
CA GLY A 215 -6.31 3.84 -5.24
C GLY A 215 -5.93 2.37 -5.24
N ILE A 216 -5.24 1.98 -6.30
CA ILE A 216 -4.72 0.62 -6.49
C ILE A 216 -3.21 0.71 -6.58
N THR A 217 -2.51 -0.21 -5.93
CA THR A 217 -1.06 -0.23 -5.88
C THR A 217 -0.45 -1.57 -6.29
N LYS A 218 0.87 -1.55 -6.42
CA LYS A 218 1.74 -2.69 -6.65
C LYS A 218 1.99 -3.09 -8.10
N PHE A 219 2.29 -2.06 -8.89
CA PHE A 219 2.78 -2.30 -10.23
C PHE A 219 4.30 -2.06 -10.27
N PRO A 220 5.14 -3.10 -10.34
CA PRO A 220 6.59 -2.93 -10.49
C PRO A 220 6.90 -2.39 -11.90
N LEU A 221 6.99 -1.06 -11.99
CA LEU A 221 7.01 -0.29 -13.23
C LEU A 221 8.01 -0.84 -14.25
N PHE A 222 9.28 -0.99 -13.88
CA PHE A 222 10.30 -1.45 -14.83
C PHE A 222 10.14 -2.91 -15.27
N LYS A 223 9.60 -3.77 -14.42
CA LYS A 223 9.37 -5.17 -14.78
C LYS A 223 8.15 -5.36 -15.67
N MET A 224 7.24 -4.39 -15.64
CA MET A 224 5.95 -4.47 -16.33
C MET A 224 5.96 -3.69 -17.63
N PHE A 225 6.81 -2.66 -17.74
CA PHE A 225 6.90 -1.81 -18.91
C PHE A 225 7.27 -2.63 -20.16
N GLY A 226 6.49 -2.48 -21.21
CA GLY A 226 6.67 -3.25 -22.46
C GLY A 226 6.25 -4.71 -22.40
N THR A 227 5.65 -5.18 -21.32
CA THR A 227 5.12 -6.54 -21.20
C THR A 227 3.61 -6.58 -21.47
N LYS A 228 3.06 -7.79 -21.69
CA LYS A 228 1.60 -8.02 -21.78
C LYS A 228 0.84 -7.44 -20.56
N TYR A 229 1.40 -7.53 -19.39
CA TYR A 229 0.80 -7.01 -18.15
C TYR A 229 0.85 -5.48 -18.11
N GLY A 230 1.93 -4.87 -18.57
CA GLY A 230 2.00 -3.42 -18.74
C GLY A 230 0.95 -2.89 -19.69
N SER A 231 0.66 -3.62 -20.77
CA SER A 231 -0.43 -3.28 -21.70
C SER A 231 -1.79 -3.32 -21.01
N VAL A 232 -2.08 -4.34 -20.21
CA VAL A 232 -3.33 -4.44 -19.44
C VAL A 232 -3.46 -3.30 -18.44
N ILE A 233 -2.38 -2.95 -17.73
CA ILE A 233 -2.38 -1.82 -16.79
C ILE A 233 -2.63 -0.50 -17.54
N ASN A 234 -1.99 -0.31 -18.69
CA ASN A 234 -2.22 0.88 -19.51
C ASN A 234 -3.65 0.95 -20.03
N GLU A 235 -4.25 -0.19 -20.39
CA GLU A 235 -5.67 -0.25 -20.75
C GLU A 235 -6.56 0.20 -19.57
N PHE A 236 -6.29 -0.23 -18.33
CA PHE A 236 -7.03 0.26 -17.16
C PHE A 236 -6.84 1.76 -16.95
N ILE A 237 -5.61 2.27 -17.08
CA ILE A 237 -5.32 3.70 -16.99
C ILE A 237 -6.01 4.47 -18.12
N ASP A 238 -6.00 3.93 -19.33
CA ASP A 238 -6.65 4.55 -20.49
C ASP A 238 -8.18 4.52 -20.37
N ILE A 239 -8.76 3.48 -19.79
CA ILE A 239 -10.19 3.42 -19.42
C ILE A 239 -10.54 4.57 -18.50
N THR A 240 -9.73 4.76 -17.45
CA THR A 240 -9.94 5.80 -16.45
C THR A 240 -9.69 7.20 -16.99
N ASN A 241 -8.87 7.35 -18.04
CA ASN A 241 -8.62 8.60 -18.75
C ASN A 241 -9.53 8.80 -19.98
N ASN A 242 -10.61 8.01 -20.11
CA ASN A 242 -11.56 8.09 -21.25
C ASN A 242 -10.92 7.84 -22.63
N LYS A 243 -9.80 7.13 -22.69
CA LYS A 243 -9.01 7.14 -23.92
C LYS A 243 -9.26 6.00 -24.90
N ARG A 244 -9.99 4.91 -24.63
CA ARG A 244 -10.18 3.90 -25.70
C ARG A 244 -11.01 2.63 -25.43
N VAL A 245 -11.63 2.38 -24.31
CA VAL A 245 -12.34 1.11 -24.10
C VAL A 245 -13.85 1.31 -24.05
N ARG A 246 -14.58 0.53 -24.83
CA ARG A 246 -16.03 0.40 -24.67
C ARG A 246 -16.33 -0.39 -23.37
N VAL A 247 -16.24 0.32 -22.26
CA VAL A 247 -16.81 -0.15 -21.01
C VAL A 247 -18.26 0.36 -20.97
N PRO A 248 -19.21 -0.39 -20.42
CA PRO A 248 -20.54 0.16 -20.19
C PRO A 248 -20.44 1.51 -19.47
N ASP A 249 -21.16 2.50 -19.96
CA ASP A 249 -21.02 3.91 -19.54
C ASP A 249 -20.99 4.12 -18.02
N GLY A 250 -21.78 3.35 -17.28
CA GLY A 250 -21.80 3.42 -15.81
C GLY A 250 -20.51 2.96 -15.15
N VAL A 251 -19.84 1.94 -15.70
CA VAL A 251 -18.56 1.45 -15.16
C VAL A 251 -17.41 2.37 -15.54
N ALA A 252 -17.40 2.90 -16.76
CA ALA A 252 -16.40 3.85 -17.21
C ALA A 252 -16.47 5.14 -16.37
N HIS A 253 -17.66 5.69 -16.17
CA HIS A 253 -17.89 6.87 -15.38
C HIS A 253 -17.49 6.68 -13.91
N PHE A 254 -17.80 5.51 -13.36
CA PHE A 254 -17.42 5.14 -12.00
C PHE A 254 -15.88 5.06 -11.84
N LEU A 255 -15.19 4.39 -12.75
CA LEU A 255 -13.73 4.26 -12.73
C LEU A 255 -13.06 5.64 -12.89
N GLU A 256 -13.58 6.48 -13.78
CA GLU A 256 -13.11 7.85 -13.97
C GLU A 256 -13.19 8.66 -12.67
N HIS A 257 -14.35 8.67 -12.01
CA HIS A 257 -14.53 9.38 -10.75
C HIS A 257 -13.64 8.88 -9.62
N LYS A 258 -13.52 7.57 -9.45
CA LYS A 258 -12.83 6.99 -8.30
C LYS A 258 -11.32 6.94 -8.42
N LEU A 259 -10.77 6.87 -9.64
CA LEU A 259 -9.32 6.84 -9.82
C LEU A 259 -8.69 8.24 -9.86
N PHE A 260 -9.45 9.28 -10.17
CA PHE A 260 -8.93 10.62 -10.42
C PHE A 260 -9.51 11.72 -9.54
N GLU A 261 -10.68 11.56 -8.97
CA GLU A 261 -11.21 12.52 -8.01
C GLU A 261 -10.80 12.14 -6.59
N GLN A 262 -9.89 12.90 -6.03
CA GLN A 262 -9.46 12.79 -4.63
C GLN A 262 -10.47 13.38 -3.65
N GLU A 263 -11.65 13.85 -4.08
CA GLU A 263 -12.60 14.53 -3.23
C GLU A 263 -13.96 13.82 -3.19
N GLY A 264 -14.17 13.09 -2.10
CA GLY A 264 -15.44 13.05 -1.38
C GLY A 264 -16.65 12.29 -1.94
N ALA A 265 -16.62 11.64 -3.09
CA ALA A 265 -17.79 10.88 -3.54
C ALA A 265 -17.80 9.48 -2.92
N ASN A 266 -18.81 9.19 -2.11
CA ASN A 266 -19.08 7.86 -1.56
C ASN A 266 -19.56 6.93 -2.68
N ALA A 267 -19.05 5.69 -2.69
CA ALA A 267 -19.52 4.66 -3.61
C ALA A 267 -21.04 4.39 -3.50
N LEU A 268 -21.66 4.79 -2.38
CA LEU A 268 -23.10 4.69 -2.13
C LEU A 268 -23.93 5.80 -2.80
N ASP A 269 -23.29 6.89 -3.25
CA ASP A 269 -23.98 7.98 -3.95
C ASP A 269 -24.22 7.69 -5.44
N LEU A 270 -23.77 6.52 -5.91
CA LEU A 270 -23.82 6.08 -7.31
C LEU A 270 -24.87 5.01 -7.60
N PHE A 271 -25.71 4.63 -6.60
CA PHE A 271 -26.79 3.66 -6.77
C PHE A 271 -28.16 4.25 -6.46
#